data_5fe9f96d5e0c85fe9e49dee6d5e43cad
#
_entry.id   5fe9f96d5e0c85fe9e49dee6d5e43cad
#
_cell.length_a   1.000
_cell.length_b   1.000
_cell.length_c   1.000
_cell.angle_alpha   90.00
_cell.angle_beta   90.00
_cell.angle_gamma   90.00
#
_symmetry.space_group_name_H-M   'P 1'
#
loop_
_entity.id
_entity.type
_entity.pdbx_description
1 polymer ?
#
loop_
_entity_poly.entity_id
_entity_poly.type
_entity_poly.pdbx_seq_one_letter_code
_entity_poly.pdbx_strand_id
1 'polypeptide(L)'
;MAIIPPQRKSISQVKAQLLNPATTSHFQVSVSFQDPRFNRYKQEIGLNLDQGRLNILCSDTVLPGSSFATADITNNIPGVRERHVYRRTYDDSIQLAFYCDADQYLPIRFFEAWMNYISNTTNRNDPEFKSAEDEAHFYRVKFPNDYQKGSLEITKFEKNLDSRRQTRTLTYKFVNCFPIAINSMPVSYDGSQLLKCAVSMAYTRYFIEDRPLGVIPRFINALTG
;
A
#
# COMPACT_ATOMS: atom_id res chain seq x y z
N MET A 1 -17.65 -9.64 -39.73
CA MET A 1 -16.86 -8.63 -39.00
C MET A 1 -16.04 -7.88 -40.01
N ALA A 2 -16.28 -6.58 -40.23
CA ALA A 2 -15.50 -5.79 -41.18
C ALA A 2 -14.14 -5.49 -40.57
N ILE A 3 -13.07 -5.91 -41.20
CA ILE A 3 -11.68 -5.58 -40.81
C ILE A 3 -11.47 -4.11 -41.20
N ILE A 4 -11.51 -3.23 -40.19
CA ILE A 4 -11.16 -1.82 -40.41
C ILE A 4 -9.65 -1.76 -40.61
N PRO A 5 -9.14 -1.31 -41.78
CA PRO A 5 -7.71 -1.22 -42.01
C PRO A 5 -7.11 -0.21 -41.04
N PRO A 6 -5.87 -0.43 -40.59
CA PRO A 6 -5.20 0.47 -39.65
C PRO A 6 -5.06 1.87 -40.29
N GLN A 7 -5.71 2.86 -39.69
CA GLN A 7 -5.58 4.25 -40.15
C GLN A 7 -4.17 4.76 -39.85
N ARG A 8 -3.48 5.25 -40.86
CA ARG A 8 -2.20 5.96 -40.72
C ARG A 8 -2.44 7.26 -39.93
N LYS A 9 -1.97 7.30 -38.71
CA LYS A 9 -2.00 8.53 -37.91
C LYS A 9 -0.95 9.52 -38.44
N SER A 10 -1.30 10.80 -38.50
CA SER A 10 -0.33 11.83 -38.84
C SER A 10 0.75 11.95 -37.74
N ILE A 11 1.95 12.38 -38.10
CA ILE A 11 3.06 12.58 -37.15
C ILE A 11 2.66 13.56 -36.03
N SER A 12 1.85 14.57 -36.34
CA SER A 12 1.35 15.54 -35.36
C SER A 12 0.43 14.88 -34.31
N GLN A 13 -0.43 13.92 -34.71
CA GLN A 13 -1.29 13.18 -33.79
C GLN A 13 -0.50 12.23 -32.91
N VAL A 14 0.52 11.57 -33.46
CA VAL A 14 1.42 10.68 -32.72
C VAL A 14 2.28 11.48 -31.75
N LYS A 15 2.81 12.64 -32.17
CA LYS A 15 3.59 13.55 -31.32
C LYS A 15 2.80 14.05 -30.13
N ALA A 16 1.54 14.44 -30.30
CA ALA A 16 0.69 14.92 -29.23
C ALA A 16 0.42 13.84 -28.15
N GLN A 17 0.38 12.56 -28.54
CA GLN A 17 0.24 11.45 -27.61
C GLN A 17 1.55 11.08 -26.91
N LEU A 18 2.68 11.16 -27.62
CA LEU A 18 4.01 10.83 -27.08
C LEU A 18 4.57 11.94 -26.16
N LEU A 19 4.12 13.19 -26.31
CA LEU A 19 4.60 14.32 -25.51
C LEU A 19 3.96 14.42 -24.13
N ASN A 20 3.05 13.52 -23.78
CA ASN A 20 2.41 13.49 -22.46
C ASN A 20 2.56 12.10 -21.79
N PRO A 21 3.78 11.60 -21.58
CA PRO A 21 4.00 10.37 -20.85
C PRO A 21 3.77 10.61 -19.36
N ALA A 22 3.31 9.56 -18.66
CA ALA A 22 3.25 9.57 -17.20
C ALA A 22 4.68 9.58 -16.62
N THR A 23 4.89 10.38 -15.57
CA THR A 23 6.17 10.47 -14.87
C THR A 23 6.19 9.54 -13.67
N THR A 24 7.35 9.18 -13.15
CA THR A 24 7.47 8.36 -11.92
C THR A 24 7.16 9.16 -10.67
N SER A 25 7.26 10.48 -10.73
CA SER A 25 6.93 11.39 -9.64
C SER A 25 5.42 11.58 -9.47
N HIS A 26 5.01 12.27 -8.41
CA HIS A 26 3.62 12.61 -8.08
C HIS A 26 2.77 11.37 -7.78
N PHE A 27 3.00 10.85 -6.61
CA PHE A 27 2.19 9.81 -6.01
C PHE A 27 1.84 10.19 -4.57
N GLN A 28 0.82 9.58 -4.04
CA GLN A 28 0.42 9.68 -2.65
C GLN A 28 0.15 8.26 -2.13
N VAL A 29 0.66 7.99 -0.94
CA VAL A 29 0.38 6.74 -0.23
C VAL A 29 -0.51 7.07 0.96
N SER A 30 -1.58 6.31 1.13
CA SER A 30 -2.43 6.38 2.32
C SER A 30 -2.38 5.04 3.03
N VAL A 31 -1.85 5.04 4.24
CA VAL A 31 -1.80 3.85 5.10
C VAL A 31 -2.64 4.11 6.32
N SER A 32 -3.57 3.21 6.61
CA SER A 32 -4.37 3.29 7.83
C SER A 32 -4.67 1.91 8.38
N PHE A 33 -4.84 1.85 9.69
CA PHE A 33 -5.33 0.67 10.37
C PHE A 33 -6.48 1.09 11.29
N GLN A 34 -7.70 0.76 10.86
CA GLN A 34 -8.94 1.21 11.51
C GLN A 34 -9.59 0.07 12.30
N ASP A 35 -8.93 -0.37 13.36
CA ASP A 35 -9.52 -1.27 14.33
C ASP A 35 -9.73 -0.52 15.65
N PRO A 36 -10.92 -0.57 16.28
CA PRO A 36 -11.18 0.09 17.56
C PRO A 36 -10.23 -0.38 18.67
N ARG A 37 -9.83 -1.66 18.66
CA ARG A 37 -8.89 -2.23 19.63
C ARG A 37 -7.47 -1.67 19.41
N PHE A 38 -7.04 -1.52 18.16
CA PHE A 38 -5.76 -0.90 17.86
C PHE A 38 -5.77 0.59 18.21
N ASN A 39 -6.88 1.29 18.02
CA ASN A 39 -6.99 2.69 18.44
C ASN A 39 -6.87 2.84 19.95
N ARG A 40 -7.45 1.94 20.72
CA ARG A 40 -7.28 1.89 22.19
C ARG A 40 -5.81 1.61 22.53
N TYR A 41 -5.21 0.61 21.92
CA TYR A 41 -3.79 0.28 22.12
C TYR A 41 -2.88 1.46 21.82
N LYS A 42 -3.11 2.21 20.73
CA LYS A 42 -2.36 3.45 20.44
C LYS A 42 -2.48 4.50 21.55
N GLN A 43 -3.66 4.67 22.09
CA GLN A 43 -3.87 5.61 23.20
C GLN A 43 -3.13 5.18 24.47
N GLU A 44 -3.14 3.89 24.80
CA GLU A 44 -2.43 3.31 25.94
C GLU A 44 -0.91 3.53 25.86
N ILE A 45 -0.33 3.40 24.66
CA ILE A 45 1.11 3.65 24.43
C ILE A 45 1.44 5.13 24.22
N GLY A 46 0.46 6.04 24.33
CA GLY A 46 0.65 7.48 24.15
C GLY A 46 1.03 7.86 22.71
N LEU A 47 0.65 7.05 21.73
CA LEU A 47 0.93 7.28 20.32
C LEU A 47 -0.17 8.12 19.68
N ASN A 48 0.01 9.43 19.69
CA ASN A 48 -0.89 10.34 19.00
C ASN A 48 -0.47 10.43 17.53
N LEU A 49 -1.16 9.66 16.67
CA LEU A 49 -0.83 9.53 15.26
C LEU A 49 -1.66 10.48 14.42
N ASP A 50 -1.00 11.43 13.81
CA ASP A 50 -1.55 12.14 12.65
C ASP A 50 -1.34 11.28 11.37
N GLN A 51 -2.40 10.59 10.96
CA GLN A 51 -2.36 9.77 9.73
C GLN A 51 -2.10 10.60 8.48
N GLY A 52 -2.54 11.85 8.46
CA GLY A 52 -2.26 12.77 7.35
C GLY A 52 -0.77 13.04 7.20
N ARG A 53 -0.07 13.20 8.32
CA ARG A 53 1.38 13.41 8.34
C ARG A 53 2.13 12.16 7.86
N LEU A 54 1.73 10.97 8.29
CA LEU A 54 2.32 9.71 7.84
C LEU A 54 2.24 9.55 6.31
N ASN A 55 1.10 9.88 5.72
CA ASN A 55 0.89 9.76 4.29
C ASN A 55 1.80 10.68 3.45
N ILE A 56 2.15 11.84 3.98
CA ILE A 56 3.05 12.80 3.34
C ILE A 56 4.52 12.36 3.42
N LEU A 57 4.89 11.63 4.46
CA LEU A 57 6.26 11.20 4.70
C LEU A 57 6.72 10.07 3.76
N CYS A 58 5.83 9.45 3.01
CA CYS A 58 6.22 8.40 2.06
C CYS A 58 7.09 8.97 0.94
N SER A 59 8.34 8.53 0.88
CA SER A 59 9.34 8.99 -0.09
C SER A 59 9.44 8.12 -1.32
N ASP A 60 9.14 6.83 -1.18
CA ASP A 60 9.34 5.85 -2.25
C ASP A 60 8.38 4.66 -2.09
N THR A 61 7.89 4.16 -3.22
CA THR A 61 7.04 2.97 -3.31
C THR A 61 7.08 2.40 -4.71
N VAL A 62 6.61 1.17 -4.86
CA VAL A 62 6.52 0.46 -6.13
C VAL A 62 5.05 0.22 -6.45
N LEU A 63 4.64 0.43 -7.70
CA LEU A 63 3.31 0.01 -8.13
C LEU A 63 3.30 -1.52 -8.29
N PRO A 64 2.30 -2.22 -7.74
CA PRO A 64 2.30 -3.68 -7.68
C PRO A 64 2.06 -4.30 -9.06
N GLY A 65 2.69 -5.44 -9.29
CA GLY A 65 2.47 -6.28 -10.47
C GLY A 65 1.49 -7.42 -10.21
N SER A 66 1.08 -8.08 -11.27
CA SER A 66 0.35 -9.34 -11.21
C SER A 66 0.67 -10.19 -12.43
N SER A 67 0.63 -11.49 -12.27
CA SER A 67 0.89 -12.47 -13.31
C SER A 67 -0.15 -13.56 -13.32
N PHE A 68 -0.15 -14.38 -14.38
CA PHE A 68 -0.97 -15.56 -14.44
C PHE A 68 -0.10 -16.80 -14.39
N ALA A 69 -0.43 -17.71 -13.51
CA ALA A 69 0.07 -19.06 -13.56
C ALA A 69 -0.67 -19.84 -14.65
N THR A 70 0.09 -20.51 -15.51
CA THR A 70 -0.45 -21.23 -16.67
C THR A 70 -0.10 -22.69 -16.61
N ALA A 71 -1.00 -23.54 -17.07
CA ALA A 71 -0.77 -24.95 -17.28
C ALA A 71 -0.76 -25.25 -18.80
N ASP A 72 0.20 -26.05 -19.20
CA ASP A 72 0.26 -26.53 -20.58
C ASP A 72 -0.52 -27.83 -20.72
N ILE A 73 -1.43 -27.89 -21.65
CA ILE A 73 -2.13 -29.12 -21.99
C ILE A 73 -1.37 -29.77 -23.15
N THR A 74 -0.63 -30.81 -22.78
CA THR A 74 0.04 -31.68 -23.73
C THR A 74 -0.79 -32.94 -23.88
N ASN A 75 -1.75 -32.91 -24.78
CA ASN A 75 -2.45 -34.13 -25.19
C ASN A 75 -1.48 -34.98 -26.03
N ASN A 76 -1.53 -36.30 -25.88
CA ASN A 76 -0.75 -37.25 -26.69
C ASN A 76 -1.10 -37.23 -28.19
N ILE A 77 -1.85 -36.25 -28.63
CA ILE A 77 -2.26 -36.03 -30.02
C ILE A 77 -1.30 -35.01 -30.64
N PRO A 78 -0.72 -35.29 -31.79
CA PRO A 78 0.12 -34.32 -32.50
C PRO A 78 -0.73 -33.10 -32.87
N GLY A 79 -0.36 -31.93 -32.37
CA GLY A 79 -1.08 -30.68 -32.54
C GLY A 79 -0.38 -29.49 -31.93
N VAL A 80 -1.06 -28.37 -31.92
CA VAL A 80 -0.56 -27.13 -31.30
C VAL A 80 -0.65 -27.25 -29.79
N ARG A 81 0.41 -26.88 -29.09
CA ARG A 81 0.45 -26.79 -27.62
C ARG A 81 -0.51 -25.71 -27.15
N GLU A 82 -1.45 -26.09 -26.28
CA GLU A 82 -2.38 -25.15 -25.67
C GLU A 82 -1.89 -24.77 -24.27
N ARG A 83 -2.09 -23.51 -23.90
CA ARG A 83 -1.73 -22.98 -22.60
C ARG A 83 -2.97 -22.35 -21.96
N HIS A 84 -3.36 -22.86 -20.80
CA HIS A 84 -4.51 -22.38 -20.04
C HIS A 84 -4.11 -21.69 -18.76
N VAL A 85 -4.80 -20.58 -18.45
CA VAL A 85 -4.62 -19.84 -17.19
C VAL A 85 -5.47 -20.50 -16.11
N TYR A 86 -4.87 -20.78 -14.95
CA TYR A 86 -5.60 -21.36 -13.83
C TYR A 86 -5.56 -20.50 -12.54
N ARG A 87 -4.62 -19.59 -12.42
CA ARG A 87 -4.49 -18.72 -11.24
C ARG A 87 -3.92 -17.36 -11.61
N ARG A 88 -4.48 -16.30 -11.02
CA ARG A 88 -3.83 -15.00 -10.98
C ARG A 88 -3.00 -14.89 -9.70
N THR A 89 -1.72 -14.57 -9.83
CA THR A 89 -0.78 -14.33 -8.74
C THR A 89 -0.46 -12.84 -8.64
N TYR A 90 -0.30 -12.36 -7.43
CA TYR A 90 0.12 -11.00 -7.11
C TYR A 90 1.50 -11.06 -6.50
N ASP A 91 2.21 -9.95 -6.47
CA ASP A 91 3.47 -9.86 -5.73
C ASP A 91 3.21 -10.16 -4.25
N ASP A 92 4.13 -10.86 -3.60
CA ASP A 92 3.95 -11.31 -2.20
C ASP A 92 3.91 -10.15 -1.22
N SER A 93 4.61 -9.06 -1.52
CA SER A 93 4.68 -7.88 -0.69
C SER A 93 4.95 -6.62 -1.50
N ILE A 94 4.63 -5.48 -0.89
CA ILE A 94 4.97 -4.17 -1.42
C ILE A 94 5.89 -3.45 -0.43
N GLN A 95 6.90 -2.76 -0.95
CA GLN A 95 7.82 -1.97 -0.14
C GLN A 95 7.42 -0.50 -0.16
N LEU A 96 7.44 0.09 1.02
CA LEU A 96 7.19 1.50 1.26
C LEU A 96 8.37 2.08 2.01
N ALA A 97 8.91 3.22 1.58
CA ALA A 97 9.93 3.93 2.30
C ALA A 97 9.39 5.28 2.78
N PHE A 98 9.61 5.58 4.04
CA PHE A 98 9.16 6.82 4.67
C PHE A 98 10.35 7.60 5.22
N TYR A 99 10.30 8.93 5.09
CA TYR A 99 11.20 9.78 5.85
C TYR A 99 10.78 9.79 7.31
N CYS A 100 11.74 9.67 8.21
CA CYS A 100 11.49 9.78 9.65
C CYS A 100 11.54 11.26 10.05
N ASP A 101 10.47 11.72 10.70
CA ASP A 101 10.45 13.04 11.32
C ASP A 101 11.28 13.06 12.61
N ALA A 102 11.94 14.19 12.90
CA ALA A 102 12.81 14.34 14.05
C ALA A 102 12.03 14.45 15.37
N ASP A 103 10.76 14.87 15.32
CA ASP A 103 9.96 15.11 16.52
C ASP A 103 9.45 13.82 17.16
N GLN A 104 8.90 12.91 16.35
CA GLN A 104 8.15 11.76 16.84
C GLN A 104 8.60 10.42 16.28
N TYR A 105 9.45 10.40 15.25
CA TYR A 105 9.82 9.19 14.50
C TYR A 105 8.58 8.40 14.08
N LEU A 106 7.58 9.12 13.60
CA LEU A 106 6.22 8.65 13.38
C LEU A 106 6.10 7.34 12.59
N PRO A 107 6.79 7.16 11.44
CA PRO A 107 6.69 5.91 10.69
C PRO A 107 7.18 4.69 11.47
N ILE A 108 8.33 4.82 12.17
CA ILE A 108 8.89 3.72 12.95
C ILE A 108 7.91 3.32 14.06
N ARG A 109 7.46 4.29 14.85
CA ARG A 109 6.56 4.04 15.98
C ARG A 109 5.21 3.47 15.53
N PHE A 110 4.69 3.90 14.37
CA PHE A 110 3.44 3.40 13.84
C PHE A 110 3.52 1.93 13.42
N PHE A 111 4.52 1.59 12.62
CA PHE A 111 4.64 0.23 12.11
C PHE A 111 5.08 -0.74 13.21
N GLU A 112 5.95 -0.33 14.12
CA GLU A 112 6.29 -1.11 15.31
C GLU A 112 5.07 -1.35 16.20
N ALA A 113 4.25 -0.33 16.45
CA ALA A 113 3.02 -0.50 17.20
C ALA A 113 2.06 -1.48 16.51
N TRP A 114 1.98 -1.44 15.17
CA TRP A 114 1.13 -2.37 14.44
C TRP A 114 1.67 -3.80 14.51
N MET A 115 2.98 -4.01 14.35
CA MET A 115 3.60 -5.34 14.50
C MET A 115 3.47 -5.87 15.92
N ASN A 116 3.67 -5.05 16.94
CA ASN A 116 3.47 -5.40 18.35
C ASN A 116 2.00 -5.75 18.63
N TYR A 117 1.06 -5.05 18.02
CA TYR A 117 -0.36 -5.39 18.11
C TYR A 117 -0.66 -6.77 17.50
N ILE A 118 -0.03 -7.12 16.36
CA ILE A 118 -0.17 -8.44 15.72
C ILE A 118 0.41 -9.54 16.60
N SER A 119 1.62 -9.36 17.12
CA SER A 119 2.31 -10.34 17.97
C SER A 119 1.72 -10.43 19.37
N ASN A 120 0.79 -9.54 19.71
CA ASN A 120 0.25 -9.40 21.06
C ASN A 120 1.34 -9.14 22.11
N THR A 121 2.43 -8.50 21.70
CA THR A 121 3.46 -8.03 22.60
C THR A 121 2.91 -6.80 23.31
N THR A 122 2.44 -6.99 24.52
CA THR A 122 1.83 -5.92 25.29
C THR A 122 2.87 -4.95 25.81
N ASN A 123 2.43 -3.74 25.97
CA ASN A 123 3.25 -2.66 26.43
C ASN A 123 3.64 -2.88 27.90
N ARG A 124 4.85 -2.46 28.26
CA ARG A 124 5.43 -2.44 29.60
C ARG A 124 4.54 -1.77 30.67
N ASN A 125 3.52 -1.02 30.24
CA ASN A 125 2.60 -0.30 31.11
C ASN A 125 1.28 -1.06 31.41
N ASP A 126 1.11 -2.25 30.88
CA ASP A 126 -0.06 -3.06 31.22
C ASP A 126 0.14 -3.67 32.60
N PRO A 127 -0.74 -3.37 33.58
CA PRO A 127 -0.63 -3.87 34.96
C PRO A 127 -0.77 -5.40 35.04
N GLU A 128 -1.31 -6.06 34.04
CA GLU A 128 -1.38 -7.53 33.95
C GLU A 128 -0.02 -8.15 33.55
N PHE A 129 0.90 -7.36 33.00
CA PHE A 129 2.20 -7.80 32.51
C PHE A 129 3.33 -7.15 33.32
N LYS A 130 3.60 -7.70 34.45
CA LYS A 130 4.50 -7.09 35.47
C LYS A 130 5.98 -7.13 35.14
N SER A 131 6.46 -7.88 34.17
CA SER A 131 7.84 -7.79 33.69
C SER A 131 8.04 -8.46 32.34
N ALA A 132 8.97 -7.92 31.54
CA ALA A 132 9.46 -8.58 30.32
C ALA A 132 10.22 -9.90 30.62
N GLU A 133 10.40 -10.21 31.88
CA GLU A 133 11.08 -11.39 32.42
C GLU A 133 10.10 -12.50 32.84
N ASP A 134 8.80 -12.25 32.81
CA ASP A 134 7.81 -13.31 33.09
C ASP A 134 7.80 -14.30 31.93
N GLU A 135 8.41 -15.46 32.15
CA GLU A 135 8.46 -16.59 31.21
C GLU A 135 7.05 -17.12 30.80
N ALA A 136 6.00 -16.64 31.43
CA ALA A 136 4.60 -16.94 31.13
C ALA A 136 4.05 -16.21 29.90
N HIS A 137 4.82 -15.33 29.26
CA HIS A 137 4.41 -14.62 28.06
C HIS A 137 4.40 -15.54 26.85
N PHE A 138 3.29 -16.20 26.66
CA PHE A 138 3.00 -16.85 25.38
C PHE A 138 2.65 -15.74 24.38
N TYR A 139 3.58 -15.43 23.45
CA TYR A 139 3.31 -14.61 22.28
C TYR A 139 2.23 -15.28 21.43
N ARG A 140 0.99 -14.92 21.66
CA ARG A 140 -0.11 -15.36 20.80
C ARG A 140 -0.29 -14.34 19.69
N VAL A 141 0.12 -14.71 18.49
CA VAL A 141 -0.22 -13.93 17.29
C VAL A 141 -1.75 -13.86 17.17
N LYS A 142 -2.26 -12.68 16.92
CA LYS A 142 -3.69 -12.45 16.70
C LYS A 142 -4.19 -13.18 15.45
N PHE A 143 -5.49 -13.44 15.39
CA PHE A 143 -6.10 -14.03 14.22
C PHE A 143 -6.07 -13.06 13.02
N PRO A 144 -6.00 -13.57 11.77
CA PRO A 144 -5.99 -12.76 10.56
C PRO A 144 -7.09 -11.71 10.50
N ASN A 145 -8.31 -12.06 10.93
CA ASN A 145 -9.45 -11.14 10.97
C ASN A 145 -9.24 -9.93 11.91
N ASP A 146 -8.32 -10.00 12.85
CA ASP A 146 -8.04 -8.91 13.78
C ASP A 146 -6.97 -7.96 13.25
N TYR A 147 -5.98 -8.44 12.49
CA TYR A 147 -4.86 -7.62 12.03
C TYR A 147 -4.85 -7.30 10.54
N GLN A 148 -5.60 -8.01 9.71
CA GLN A 148 -5.69 -7.78 8.26
C GLN A 148 -6.70 -6.68 7.88
N LYS A 149 -7.02 -5.79 8.81
CA LYS A 149 -7.94 -4.66 8.59
C LYS A 149 -7.23 -3.37 8.13
N GLY A 150 -5.96 -3.49 7.80
CA GLY A 150 -5.20 -2.38 7.26
C GLY A 150 -5.73 -1.96 5.89
N SER A 151 -5.78 -0.66 5.65
CA SER A 151 -6.02 -0.07 4.35
C SER A 151 -4.73 0.55 3.84
N LEU A 152 -4.33 0.13 2.66
CA LEU A 152 -3.25 0.73 1.90
C LEU A 152 -3.81 1.15 0.55
N GLU A 153 -3.63 2.42 0.23
CA GLU A 153 -3.97 2.98 -1.08
C GLU A 153 -2.77 3.72 -1.65
N ILE A 154 -2.46 3.48 -2.92
CA ILE A 154 -1.43 4.20 -3.65
C ILE A 154 -2.10 4.91 -4.82
N THR A 155 -2.09 6.22 -4.80
CA THR A 155 -2.66 7.06 -5.85
C THR A 155 -1.55 7.71 -6.65
N LYS A 156 -1.51 7.41 -7.93
CA LYS A 156 -0.64 8.05 -8.91
C LYS A 156 -1.40 9.13 -9.63
N PHE A 157 -0.81 10.32 -9.75
CA PHE A 157 -1.39 11.46 -10.44
C PHE A 157 -0.33 12.23 -11.23
N GLU A 158 -0.75 13.07 -12.16
CA GLU A 158 0.13 13.91 -12.96
C GLU A 158 -0.09 15.38 -12.66
N LYS A 159 0.97 16.17 -12.79
CA LYS A 159 0.96 17.61 -12.50
C LYS A 159 0.17 18.44 -13.51
N ASN A 160 -0.23 17.86 -14.63
CA ASN A 160 -0.86 18.59 -15.72
C ASN A 160 -2.29 19.02 -15.33
N LEU A 161 -2.39 20.24 -14.80
CA LEU A 161 -3.61 20.90 -14.32
C LEU A 161 -4.40 21.56 -15.46
N ASP A 162 -4.31 21.05 -16.68
CA ASP A 162 -5.17 21.56 -17.74
C ASP A 162 -6.63 21.24 -17.38
N SER A 163 -7.35 22.25 -16.89
CA SER A 163 -8.75 22.18 -16.44
C SER A 163 -9.73 21.67 -17.50
N ARG A 164 -9.30 21.58 -18.74
CA ARG A 164 -10.07 21.05 -19.87
C ARG A 164 -9.89 19.53 -20.07
N ARG A 165 -8.84 18.94 -19.51
CA ARG A 165 -8.63 17.49 -19.51
C ARG A 165 -8.85 16.98 -18.10
N GLN A 166 -9.90 16.20 -17.91
CA GLN A 166 -10.10 15.46 -16.65
C GLN A 166 -8.86 14.59 -16.41
N THR A 167 -7.98 15.07 -15.55
CA THR A 167 -6.79 14.31 -15.13
C THR A 167 -7.28 13.11 -14.35
N ARG A 168 -7.08 11.92 -14.90
CA ARG A 168 -7.45 10.68 -14.21
C ARG A 168 -6.35 10.35 -13.22
N THR A 169 -6.75 9.98 -12.02
CA THR A 169 -5.85 9.41 -11.03
C THR A 169 -5.94 7.90 -11.10
N LEU A 170 -4.81 7.24 -11.01
CA LEU A 170 -4.73 5.80 -10.93
C LEU A 170 -4.55 5.41 -9.46
N THR A 171 -5.58 4.81 -8.84
CA THR A 171 -5.55 4.42 -7.44
C THR A 171 -5.52 2.91 -7.30
N TYR A 172 -4.48 2.41 -6.66
CA TYR A 172 -4.36 1.01 -6.24
C TYR A 172 -4.87 0.88 -4.82
N LYS A 173 -5.85 0.01 -4.60
CA LYS A 173 -6.37 -0.33 -3.27
C LYS A 173 -6.02 -1.76 -2.93
N PHE A 174 -5.34 -1.94 -1.81
CA PHE A 174 -4.89 -3.24 -1.36
C PHE A 174 -5.87 -3.85 -0.36
N VAL A 175 -6.04 -5.16 -0.43
CA VAL A 175 -6.97 -5.91 0.41
C VAL A 175 -6.19 -6.78 1.38
N ASN A 176 -6.62 -6.80 2.64
CA ASN A 176 -6.01 -7.57 3.72
C ASN A 176 -4.53 -7.23 3.91
N CYS A 177 -4.25 -5.94 4.05
CA CYS A 177 -2.90 -5.42 4.13
C CYS A 177 -2.40 -5.37 5.58
N PHE A 178 -1.16 -5.79 5.80
CA PHE A 178 -0.49 -5.73 7.10
C PHE A 178 1.03 -5.70 6.94
N PRO A 179 1.78 -5.10 7.89
CA PRO A 179 3.23 -5.08 7.84
C PRO A 179 3.81 -6.45 8.17
N ILE A 180 4.83 -6.87 7.42
CA ILE A 180 5.57 -8.14 7.65
C ILE A 180 7.01 -7.90 8.08
N ALA A 181 7.59 -6.77 7.71
CA ALA A 181 8.96 -6.45 8.08
C ALA A 181 9.18 -4.94 8.11
N ILE A 182 9.98 -4.49 9.05
CA ILE A 182 10.61 -3.19 9.08
C ILE A 182 12.10 -3.44 8.88
N ASN A 183 12.68 -2.86 7.84
CA ASN A 183 14.10 -3.06 7.55
C ASN A 183 14.97 -2.31 8.57
N SER A 184 16.13 -2.90 8.90
CA SER A 184 17.11 -2.23 9.74
C SER A 184 17.58 -0.92 9.11
N MET A 185 17.71 0.11 9.93
CA MET A 185 18.11 1.46 9.50
C MET A 185 19.51 1.75 10.04
N PRO A 186 20.51 1.94 9.15
CA PRO A 186 21.85 2.31 9.60
C PRO A 186 21.86 3.72 10.17
N VAL A 187 22.55 3.90 11.28
CA VAL A 187 22.84 5.20 11.88
C VAL A 187 24.36 5.36 12.02
N SER A 188 24.89 6.53 11.64
CA SER A 188 26.32 6.81 11.68
C SER A 188 26.55 8.31 11.97
N TYR A 189 27.63 8.60 12.65
CA TYR A 189 28.10 9.98 12.83
C TYR A 189 28.88 10.52 11.63
N ASP A 190 29.31 9.63 10.73
CA ASP A 190 30.20 9.99 9.61
C ASP A 190 29.47 10.69 8.44
N GLY A 191 28.16 10.66 8.42
CA GLY A 191 27.38 11.25 7.35
C GLY A 191 26.03 11.78 7.82
N SER A 192 25.61 12.93 7.28
CA SER A 192 24.28 13.51 7.55
C SER A 192 23.32 13.16 6.44
N GLN A 193 22.74 11.96 6.48
CA GLN A 193 21.70 11.53 5.57
C GLN A 193 20.35 11.52 6.26
N LEU A 194 19.27 11.71 5.48
CA LEU A 194 17.91 11.61 6.03
C LEU A 194 17.62 10.16 6.40
N LEU A 195 17.16 9.95 7.64
CA LEU A 195 16.73 8.64 8.10
C LEU A 195 15.47 8.20 7.35
N LYS A 196 15.52 7.02 6.76
CA LYS A 196 14.38 6.41 6.06
C LYS A 196 14.00 5.10 6.72
N CYS A 197 12.71 4.95 6.97
CA CYS A 197 12.11 3.70 7.43
C CYS A 197 11.53 2.96 6.22
N ALA A 198 12.08 1.81 5.90
CA ALA A 198 11.56 0.93 4.84
C ALA A 198 10.74 -0.20 5.45
N VAL A 199 9.51 -0.33 4.99
CA VAL A 199 8.52 -1.30 5.49
C VAL A 199 8.02 -2.16 4.36
N SER A 200 7.97 -3.47 4.58
CA SER A 200 7.36 -4.42 3.66
C SER A 200 5.95 -4.75 4.16
N MET A 201 4.97 -4.59 3.28
CA MET A 201 3.57 -4.86 3.55
C MET A 201 3.10 -6.07 2.74
N ALA A 202 2.54 -7.09 3.38
CA ALA A 202 1.85 -8.17 2.70
C ALA A 202 0.41 -7.77 2.37
N TYR A 203 -0.14 -8.34 1.32
CA TYR A 203 -1.52 -8.16 0.90
C TYR A 203 -2.03 -9.37 0.12
N THR A 204 -3.35 -9.55 0.05
CA THR A 204 -3.94 -10.67 -0.69
C THR A 204 -4.11 -10.36 -2.17
N ARG A 205 -4.58 -9.17 -2.49
CA ARG A 205 -4.84 -8.68 -3.86
C ARG A 205 -4.98 -7.18 -3.87
N TYR A 206 -4.99 -6.58 -5.05
CA TYR A 206 -5.32 -5.18 -5.22
C TYR A 206 -6.40 -4.96 -6.27
N PHE A 207 -7.05 -3.81 -6.20
CA PHE A 207 -7.95 -3.28 -7.22
C PHE A 207 -7.40 -1.97 -7.75
N ILE A 208 -7.66 -1.70 -9.02
CA ILE A 208 -7.34 -0.43 -9.65
C ILE A 208 -8.65 0.33 -9.81
N GLU A 209 -8.70 1.55 -9.30
CA GLU A 209 -9.81 2.48 -9.48
C GLU A 209 -9.36 3.69 -10.28
N ASP A 210 -10.04 3.94 -11.39
CA ASP A 210 -9.90 5.19 -12.15
C ASP A 210 -10.86 6.23 -11.55
N ARG A 211 -10.33 7.20 -10.82
CA ARG A 211 -11.15 8.33 -10.34
C ARG A 211 -10.84 9.58 -11.15
N PRO A 212 -11.85 10.27 -11.72
CA PRO A 212 -11.63 11.61 -12.24
C PRO A 212 -11.28 12.53 -11.07
N LEU A 213 -10.23 13.34 -11.21
CA LEU A 213 -9.90 14.41 -10.26
C LEU A 213 -11.09 15.39 -10.19
N GLY A 214 -11.71 15.52 -9.03
CA GLY A 214 -12.83 16.45 -8.80
C GLY A 214 -14.10 15.84 -8.23
N VAL A 215 -14.20 14.51 -8.16
CA VAL A 215 -15.30 13.87 -7.42
C VAL A 215 -14.85 13.65 -5.98
N ILE A 216 -15.00 14.67 -5.16
CA ILE A 216 -15.01 14.50 -3.70
C ILE A 216 -16.19 13.56 -3.41
N PRO A 217 -15.99 12.41 -2.74
CA PRO A 217 -17.10 11.59 -2.32
C PRO A 217 -18.02 12.49 -1.46
N ARG A 218 -19.18 12.85 -1.97
CA ARG A 218 -20.22 13.36 -1.12
C ARG A 218 -20.55 12.23 -0.16
N PHE A 219 -20.12 12.37 1.08
CA PHE A 219 -20.69 11.62 2.17
C PHE A 219 -22.18 11.91 2.14
N ILE A 220 -22.96 10.97 1.62
CA ILE A 220 -24.40 11.00 1.75
C ILE A 220 -24.64 10.83 3.25
N ASN A 221 -24.94 11.94 3.91
CA ASN A 221 -25.58 11.92 5.22
C ASN A 221 -26.92 11.23 5.05
N ALA A 222 -26.93 9.93 5.20
CA ALA A 222 -28.14 9.18 5.48
C ALA A 222 -28.42 9.28 6.99
N LEU A 223 -28.79 10.47 7.42
CA LEU A 223 -29.43 10.73 8.71
C LEU A 223 -30.62 11.62 8.42
N THR A 224 -31.75 10.99 8.13
CA THR A 224 -33.08 11.47 8.54
C THR A 224 -34.12 10.54 7.94
N GLY A 225 -34.72 9.76 8.82
CA GLY A 225 -35.88 8.91 8.56
C GLY A 225 -36.02 7.92 9.68
#